data_7f89c06b5f6b2cea289fae6bd7fbe6aa
#
_entry.id   7f89c06b5f6b2cea289fae6bd7fbe6aa
#
_cell.length_a   1.000
_cell.length_b   1.000
_cell.length_c   1.000
_cell.angle_alpha   90.00
_cell.angle_beta   90.00
_cell.angle_gamma   90.00
#
_symmetry.space_group_name_H-M   'P 1'
#
loop_
_entity.id
_entity.type
_entity.pdbx_description
1 polymer ?
#
loop_
_entity_poly.entity_id
_entity_poly.type
_entity_poly.pdbx_seq_one_letter_code
_entity_poly.pdbx_strand_id
1 'polypeptide(L)'
;MELIKSKKASENYLSKIVNITNFRKHNDPEVTRLKCCTIDGFNIITGIDAQPGLYVYFPALSCINGDFLRFANLYRHKELNNDPEQSGMFDDNGRVKAIKLRGELSEGFILPIVILQNYVISVTNHEINEIKEGIEFDSVSHGGKEFWISKKYVAKRQISQGGSKGRISKKVPKGLDKIIDTQFRFHYDRCVA
;
A
#
# COMPACT_ATOMS: atom_id res chain seq x y z
N MET A 1 -17.20 -0.41 16.54
CA MET A 1 -16.79 -0.92 15.22
C MET A 1 -15.60 -1.82 15.34
N GLU A 2 -15.39 -2.73 14.40
CA GLU A 2 -14.34 -3.72 14.47
C GLU A 2 -13.43 -3.64 13.24
N LEU A 3 -12.13 -3.76 13.47
CA LEU A 3 -11.15 -3.99 12.42
C LEU A 3 -11.21 -5.45 12.02
N ILE A 4 -11.39 -5.74 10.74
CA ILE A 4 -11.61 -7.11 10.27
C ILE A 4 -10.71 -7.46 9.08
N LYS A 5 -10.46 -8.75 8.92
CA LYS A 5 -9.94 -9.34 7.68
C LYS A 5 -11.14 -9.73 6.82
N SER A 6 -11.31 -9.08 5.68
CA SER A 6 -12.38 -9.45 4.75
C SER A 6 -12.13 -10.85 4.18
N LYS A 7 -13.20 -11.51 3.69
CA LYS A 7 -13.09 -12.84 3.05
C LYS A 7 -12.17 -12.87 1.82
N LYS A 8 -11.89 -11.70 1.24
CA LYS A 8 -11.00 -11.53 0.07
C LYS A 8 -9.63 -10.98 0.45
N ALA A 9 -9.33 -10.90 1.74
CA ALA A 9 -8.06 -10.40 2.23
C ALA A 9 -6.89 -11.23 1.71
N SER A 10 -5.84 -10.54 1.31
CA SER A 10 -4.57 -11.20 0.98
C SER A 10 -3.63 -11.01 2.17
N GLU A 11 -3.28 -12.09 2.86
CA GLU A 11 -2.52 -12.06 4.11
C GLU A 11 -1.22 -11.24 4.03
N ASN A 12 -0.54 -11.28 2.88
CA ASN A 12 0.71 -10.55 2.68
C ASN A 12 0.56 -9.03 2.52
N TYR A 13 -0.68 -8.51 2.50
CA TYR A 13 -0.96 -7.09 2.24
C TYR A 13 -1.93 -6.49 3.24
N LEU A 14 -2.15 -7.19 4.35
CA LEU A 14 -2.94 -6.67 5.46
C LEU A 14 -2.25 -5.47 6.11
N SER A 15 -3.04 -4.48 6.44
CA SER A 15 -2.58 -3.43 7.34
C SER A 15 -2.47 -3.98 8.75
N LYS A 16 -1.53 -3.47 9.53
CA LYS A 16 -1.26 -3.96 10.89
C LYS A 16 -1.15 -2.80 11.86
N ILE A 17 -1.74 -2.94 13.04
CA ILE A 17 -1.49 -2.01 14.14
C ILE A 17 -0.15 -2.39 14.78
N VAL A 18 0.76 -1.43 14.86
CA VAL A 18 2.09 -1.59 15.43
C VAL A 18 2.35 -0.53 16.49
N ASN A 19 3.08 -0.89 17.52
CA ASN A 19 3.55 0.03 18.53
C ASN A 19 5.03 0.37 18.27
N ILE A 20 5.31 1.58 17.87
CA ILE A 20 6.68 2.04 17.59
C ILE A 20 7.19 2.77 18.83
N THR A 21 8.10 2.13 19.53
CA THR A 21 8.69 2.68 20.75
C THR A 21 9.92 3.54 20.47
N ASN A 22 10.66 3.23 19.40
CA ASN A 22 11.91 3.90 19.06
C ASN A 22 12.03 4.19 17.57
N PHE A 23 12.57 5.35 17.27
CA PHE A 23 13.00 5.73 15.94
C PHE A 23 14.52 5.92 15.93
N ARG A 24 15.20 5.42 14.90
CA ARG A 24 16.60 5.71 14.63
C ARG A 24 16.77 6.85 13.64
N LYS A 25 17.90 7.49 13.67
CA LYS A 25 18.30 8.44 12.62
C LYS A 25 18.45 7.72 11.27
N HIS A 26 18.31 8.47 10.20
CA HIS A 26 18.67 8.01 8.87
C HIS A 26 20.18 7.72 8.80
N ASN A 27 20.60 6.74 7.98
CA ASN A 27 22.03 6.38 7.87
C ASN A 27 22.87 7.48 7.23
N ASP A 28 22.28 8.27 6.33
CA ASP A 28 22.92 9.47 5.78
C ASP A 28 22.81 10.61 6.81
N PRO A 29 23.94 11.11 7.36
CA PRO A 29 23.94 12.15 8.37
C PRO A 29 23.42 13.51 7.88
N GLU A 30 23.41 13.75 6.58
CA GLU A 30 22.87 14.97 5.99
C GLU A 30 21.32 14.98 5.96
N VAL A 31 20.71 13.84 6.20
CA VAL A 31 19.24 13.70 6.22
C VAL A 31 18.70 14.05 7.59
N THR A 32 18.27 15.30 7.74
CA THR A 32 17.78 15.84 9.03
C THR A 32 16.25 15.78 9.18
N ARG A 33 15.51 15.58 8.09
CA ARG A 33 14.04 15.61 8.07
C ARG A 33 13.39 14.24 8.11
N LEU A 34 14.17 13.18 8.11
CA LEU A 34 13.69 11.81 8.10
C LEU A 34 14.25 11.01 9.26
N LYS A 35 13.50 10.03 9.70
CA LYS A 35 13.91 9.01 10.65
C LYS A 35 13.33 7.66 10.25
N CYS A 36 13.83 6.61 10.85
CA CYS A 36 13.52 5.25 10.47
C CYS A 36 13.03 4.45 11.66
N CYS A 37 12.19 3.46 11.39
CA CYS A 37 11.85 2.40 12.33
C CYS A 37 11.88 1.05 11.61
N THR A 38 11.86 -0.04 12.38
CA THR A 38 11.81 -1.40 11.84
C THR A 38 10.51 -2.05 12.27
N ILE A 39 9.76 -2.60 11.32
CA ILE A 39 8.49 -3.31 11.56
C ILE A 39 8.60 -4.66 10.86
N ASP A 40 8.48 -5.76 11.62
CA ASP A 40 8.58 -7.14 11.12
C ASP A 40 9.83 -7.39 10.24
N GLY A 41 10.95 -6.73 10.54
CA GLY A 41 12.20 -6.82 9.78
C GLY A 41 12.31 -5.85 8.59
N PHE A 42 11.25 -5.15 8.23
CA PHE A 42 11.25 -4.14 7.17
C PHE A 42 11.63 -2.77 7.71
N ASN A 43 12.50 -2.07 6.98
CA ASN A 43 12.85 -0.69 7.30
C ASN A 43 11.80 0.26 6.74
N ILE A 44 11.30 1.16 7.57
CA ILE A 44 10.32 2.18 7.22
C ILE A 44 10.89 3.55 7.50
N ILE A 45 10.84 4.42 6.51
CA ILE A 45 11.29 5.80 6.63
C ILE A 45 10.08 6.70 6.79
N THR A 46 10.14 7.60 7.75
CA THR A 46 9.06 8.55 8.08
C THR A 46 9.63 9.94 8.36
N GLY A 47 8.75 10.93 8.51
CA GLY A 47 9.14 12.29 8.87
C GLY A 47 9.73 12.38 10.27
N ILE A 48 10.58 13.36 10.47
CA ILE A 48 11.27 13.61 11.76
C ILE A 48 10.28 13.86 12.92
N ASP A 49 9.10 14.37 12.62
CA ASP A 49 8.08 14.75 13.62
C ASP A 49 7.31 13.53 14.18
N ALA A 50 7.46 12.33 13.58
CA ALA A 50 6.80 11.14 14.08
C ALA A 50 7.23 10.86 15.53
N GLN A 51 6.30 10.57 16.44
CA GLN A 51 6.57 10.30 17.86
C GLN A 51 6.31 8.82 18.18
N PRO A 52 6.94 8.24 19.21
CA PRO A 52 6.58 6.90 19.69
C PRO A 52 5.08 6.78 19.94
N GLY A 53 4.51 5.61 19.64
CA GLY A 53 3.07 5.34 19.83
C GLY A 53 2.53 4.30 18.86
N LEU A 54 1.19 4.23 18.80
CA LEU A 54 0.49 3.30 17.91
C LEU A 54 0.33 3.88 16.51
N TYR A 55 0.66 3.05 15.55
CA TYR A 55 0.58 3.35 14.11
C TYR A 55 -0.16 2.25 13.36
N VAL A 56 -0.74 2.62 12.24
CA VAL A 56 -1.14 1.68 11.19
C VAL A 56 0.02 1.53 10.22
N TYR A 57 0.51 0.32 10.05
CA TYR A 57 1.49 -0.04 9.04
C TYR A 57 0.79 -0.58 7.80
N PHE A 58 1.14 -0.03 6.65
CA PHE A 58 0.71 -0.47 5.33
C PHE A 58 1.92 -1.06 4.59
N PRO A 59 1.94 -2.36 4.30
CA PRO A 59 3.07 -2.99 3.62
C PRO A 59 3.20 -2.52 2.17
N ALA A 60 4.43 -2.57 1.65
CA ALA A 60 4.69 -2.29 0.24
C ALA A 60 3.83 -3.20 -0.66
N LEU A 61 3.44 -2.70 -1.84
CA LEU A 61 2.53 -3.34 -2.79
C LEU A 61 1.07 -3.46 -2.30
N SER A 62 0.71 -2.90 -1.17
CA SER A 62 -0.69 -2.65 -0.83
C SER A 62 -1.21 -1.39 -1.54
N CYS A 63 -2.52 -1.22 -1.52
CA CYS A 63 -3.23 -0.06 -2.02
C CYS A 63 -4.14 0.45 -0.91
N ILE A 64 -4.00 1.71 -0.54
CA ILE A 64 -4.83 2.37 0.47
C ILE A 64 -6.09 2.92 -0.19
N ASN A 65 -7.21 2.92 0.54
CA ASN A 65 -8.49 3.46 0.08
C ASN A 65 -8.37 4.95 -0.26
N GLY A 66 -8.94 5.33 -1.41
CA GLY A 66 -8.86 6.71 -1.91
C GLY A 66 -9.57 7.73 -1.01
N ASP A 67 -10.70 7.38 -0.42
CA ASP A 67 -11.42 8.27 0.48
C ASP A 67 -10.64 8.47 1.79
N PHE A 68 -9.96 7.42 2.27
CA PHE A 68 -9.06 7.51 3.41
C PHE A 68 -7.83 8.39 3.11
N LEU A 69 -7.21 8.22 1.93
CA LEU A 69 -6.09 9.08 1.50
C LEU A 69 -6.49 10.55 1.40
N ARG A 70 -7.68 10.81 0.83
CA ARG A 70 -8.27 12.16 0.73
C ARG A 70 -8.47 12.78 2.11
N PHE A 71 -9.11 12.04 3.02
CA PHE A 71 -9.36 12.48 4.39
C PHE A 71 -8.06 12.83 5.13
N ALA A 72 -7.02 12.01 4.94
CA ALA A 72 -5.72 12.18 5.60
C ALA A 72 -4.77 13.17 4.87
N ASN A 73 -5.21 13.79 3.77
CA ASN A 73 -4.44 14.72 2.93
C ASN A 73 -3.12 14.10 2.41
N LEU A 74 -3.17 12.83 2.00
CA LEU A 74 -1.99 12.06 1.65
C LEU A 74 -1.71 12.01 0.14
N TYR A 75 -2.57 12.54 -0.70
CA TYR A 75 -2.32 12.63 -2.13
C TYR A 75 -1.28 13.68 -2.47
N ARG A 76 -0.44 13.37 -3.46
CA ARG A 76 0.54 14.31 -4.03
C ARG A 76 -0.16 15.46 -4.77
N HIS A 77 -1.22 15.12 -5.49
CA HIS A 77 -2.08 16.08 -6.15
C HIS A 77 -3.03 16.69 -5.13
N LYS A 78 -2.81 17.96 -4.82
CA LYS A 78 -3.51 18.70 -3.77
C LYS A 78 -5.03 18.72 -3.97
N GLU A 79 -5.48 18.75 -5.21
CA GLU A 79 -6.90 18.79 -5.58
C GLU A 79 -7.65 17.52 -5.16
N LEU A 80 -6.95 16.41 -4.91
CA LEU A 80 -7.53 15.16 -4.43
C LEU A 80 -7.66 15.12 -2.92
N ASN A 81 -6.99 16.01 -2.20
CA ASN A 81 -7.02 16.09 -0.75
C ASN A 81 -8.26 16.81 -0.24
N ASN A 82 -8.59 16.58 1.02
CA ASN A 82 -9.66 17.30 1.68
C ASN A 82 -9.28 18.78 1.92
N ASP A 83 -8.01 19.00 2.23
CA ASP A 83 -7.40 20.32 2.32
C ASP A 83 -6.51 20.58 1.08
N PRO A 84 -6.90 21.48 0.16
CA PRO A 84 -6.14 21.74 -1.06
C PRO A 84 -4.80 22.45 -0.84
N GLU A 85 -4.52 22.91 0.35
CA GLU A 85 -3.21 23.48 0.70
C GLU A 85 -2.20 22.41 1.07
N GLN A 86 -2.65 21.20 1.44
CA GLN A 86 -1.78 20.10 1.83
C GLN A 86 -1.43 19.20 0.63
N SER A 87 -0.18 18.71 0.64
CA SER A 87 0.31 17.74 -0.34
C SER A 87 0.97 16.57 0.39
N GLY A 88 0.59 15.37 0.00
CA GLY A 88 1.15 14.13 0.53
C GLY A 88 2.11 13.44 -0.45
N MET A 89 2.28 12.14 -0.28
CA MET A 89 3.26 11.36 -1.05
C MET A 89 2.64 10.34 -2.03
N PHE A 90 1.32 10.13 -1.95
CA PHE A 90 0.66 9.10 -2.75
C PHE A 90 0.22 9.61 -4.11
N ASP A 91 0.42 8.77 -5.13
CA ASP A 91 -0.19 8.96 -6.43
C ASP A 91 -1.69 8.58 -6.37
N ASP A 92 -2.45 8.95 -7.39
CA ASP A 92 -3.92 8.76 -7.47
C ASP A 92 -4.38 7.31 -7.30
N ASN A 93 -3.49 6.35 -7.55
CA ASN A 93 -3.79 4.92 -7.43
C ASN A 93 -3.68 4.37 -6.00
N GLY A 94 -3.25 5.18 -5.03
CA GLY A 94 -3.13 4.81 -3.63
C GLY A 94 -2.11 3.71 -3.31
N ARG A 95 -1.21 3.39 -4.26
CA ARG A 95 -0.24 2.32 -4.09
C ARG A 95 0.86 2.68 -3.09
N VAL A 96 1.08 1.82 -2.11
CA VAL A 96 2.25 1.86 -1.23
C VAL A 96 3.44 1.29 -1.99
N LYS A 97 4.44 2.11 -2.24
CA LYS A 97 5.65 1.74 -2.98
C LYS A 97 6.79 1.44 -2.01
N ALA A 98 7.60 0.42 -2.31
CA ALA A 98 8.94 0.37 -1.77
C ALA A 98 9.78 1.44 -2.48
N ILE A 99 10.36 2.36 -1.73
CA ILE A 99 11.10 3.50 -2.26
C ILE A 99 12.48 3.59 -1.62
N LYS A 100 13.47 4.01 -2.40
CA LYS A 100 14.82 4.26 -1.89
C LYS A 100 14.98 5.76 -1.67
N LEU A 101 15.20 6.18 -0.42
CA LEU A 101 15.41 7.56 -0.03
C LEU A 101 16.84 7.72 0.49
N ARG A 102 17.65 8.53 -0.17
CA ARG A 102 19.04 8.82 0.22
C ARG A 102 19.85 7.56 0.57
N GLY A 103 19.72 6.51 -0.24
CA GLY A 103 20.45 5.26 -0.05
C GLY A 103 19.76 4.20 0.80
N GLU A 104 18.80 4.54 1.66
CA GLU A 104 18.01 3.58 2.44
C GLU A 104 16.70 3.20 1.75
N LEU A 105 16.36 1.91 1.85
CA LEU A 105 15.09 1.39 1.34
C LEU A 105 14.01 1.55 2.41
N SER A 106 12.82 2.03 2.02
CA SER A 106 11.60 2.02 2.83
C SER A 106 10.59 1.08 2.21
N GLU A 107 10.13 0.07 2.96
CA GLU A 107 9.30 -1.03 2.47
C GLU A 107 7.89 -0.98 3.06
N GLY A 108 7.28 0.16 3.02
CA GLY A 108 5.93 0.39 3.49
C GLY A 108 5.69 1.83 3.91
N PHE A 109 4.54 2.03 4.53
CA PHE A 109 4.11 3.34 5.01
C PHE A 109 3.48 3.20 6.39
N ILE A 110 3.70 4.16 7.27
CA ILE A 110 3.07 4.24 8.59
C ILE A 110 2.28 5.52 8.74
N LEU A 111 1.17 5.41 9.46
CA LEU A 111 0.31 6.54 9.77
C LEU A 111 -0.12 6.45 11.24
N PRO A 112 -0.09 7.55 12.00
CA PRO A 112 -0.58 7.54 13.38
C PRO A 112 -2.00 6.98 13.46
N ILE A 113 -2.26 6.09 14.43
CA ILE A 113 -3.55 5.41 14.59
C ILE A 113 -4.73 6.38 14.71
N VAL A 114 -4.50 7.54 15.29
CA VAL A 114 -5.52 8.58 15.47
C VAL A 114 -6.13 9.05 14.14
N ILE A 115 -5.37 9.01 13.05
CA ILE A 115 -5.87 9.39 11.72
C ILE A 115 -6.91 8.35 11.25
N LEU A 116 -6.65 7.05 11.45
CA LEU A 116 -7.62 6.00 11.13
C LEU A 116 -8.87 6.12 12.01
N GLN A 117 -8.71 6.37 13.30
CA GLN A 117 -9.84 6.57 14.22
C GLN A 117 -10.73 7.72 13.76
N ASN A 118 -10.14 8.88 13.48
CA ASN A 118 -10.87 10.05 13.02
C ASN A 118 -11.59 9.81 11.69
N TYR A 119 -10.94 9.11 10.75
CA TYR A 119 -11.59 8.72 9.49
C TYR A 119 -12.80 7.82 9.73
N VAL A 120 -12.64 6.79 10.55
CA VAL A 120 -13.73 5.86 10.88
C VAL A 120 -14.90 6.59 11.54
N ILE A 121 -14.63 7.49 12.48
CA ILE A 121 -15.66 8.32 13.11
C ILE A 121 -16.36 9.20 12.07
N SER A 122 -15.61 9.82 11.15
CA SER A 122 -16.17 10.70 10.12
C SER A 122 -17.14 9.98 9.16
N VAL A 123 -16.87 8.69 8.88
CA VAL A 123 -17.69 7.88 7.95
C VAL A 123 -18.89 7.24 8.63
N THR A 124 -18.79 6.94 9.93
CA THR A 124 -19.72 6.03 10.62
C THR A 124 -20.36 6.61 11.87
N ASN A 125 -19.84 7.74 12.36
CA ASN A 125 -20.17 8.35 13.67
C ASN A 125 -19.90 7.42 14.87
N HIS A 126 -19.02 6.42 14.72
CA HIS A 126 -18.70 5.48 15.79
C HIS A 126 -17.20 5.27 15.91
N GLU A 127 -16.73 4.98 17.09
CA GLU A 127 -15.33 4.64 17.38
C GLU A 127 -15.02 3.16 17.08
N ILE A 128 -13.72 2.86 16.89
CA ILE A 128 -13.22 1.49 16.81
C ILE A 128 -13.21 0.91 18.22
N ASN A 129 -13.85 -0.25 18.44
CA ASN A 129 -14.02 -0.85 19.75
C ASN A 129 -12.70 -1.31 20.37
N GLU A 130 -11.82 -1.86 19.54
CA GLU A 130 -10.57 -2.43 20.01
C GLU A 130 -9.41 -2.00 19.09
N ILE A 131 -8.41 -1.39 19.73
CA ILE A 131 -7.16 -0.98 19.09
C ILE A 131 -6.02 -1.56 19.92
N LYS A 132 -5.43 -2.63 19.43
CA LYS A 132 -4.28 -3.29 20.06
C LYS A 132 -3.19 -3.55 19.03
N GLU A 133 -1.95 -3.51 19.51
CA GLU A 133 -0.80 -3.95 18.72
C GLU A 133 -1.00 -5.39 18.22
N GLY A 134 -0.59 -5.63 16.97
CA GLY A 134 -0.68 -6.94 16.31
C GLY A 134 -1.99 -7.19 15.58
N ILE A 135 -3.03 -6.36 15.73
CA ILE A 135 -4.26 -6.51 14.93
C ILE A 135 -3.94 -6.27 13.46
N GLU A 136 -4.25 -7.27 12.65
CA GLU A 136 -4.17 -7.21 11.18
C GLU A 136 -5.56 -7.08 10.58
N PHE A 137 -5.71 -6.18 9.61
CA PHE A 137 -7.00 -5.88 9.00
C PHE A 137 -6.83 -5.35 7.58
N ASP A 138 -7.89 -5.40 6.80
CA ASP A 138 -8.02 -4.72 5.51
C ASP A 138 -9.28 -3.86 5.44
N SER A 139 -10.20 -4.06 6.36
CA SER A 139 -11.52 -3.43 6.36
C SER A 139 -11.98 -3.10 7.78
N VAL A 140 -12.99 -2.25 7.86
CA VAL A 140 -13.72 -1.91 9.08
C VAL A 140 -15.17 -2.37 8.91
N SER A 141 -15.72 -3.08 9.90
CA SER A 141 -17.11 -3.54 9.91
C SER A 141 -18.00 -2.69 10.80
N HIS A 142 -19.15 -2.29 10.27
CA HIS A 142 -20.18 -1.59 11.01
C HIS A 142 -21.58 -1.93 10.52
N GLY A 143 -22.47 -2.39 11.41
CA GLY A 143 -23.84 -2.69 11.08
C GLY A 143 -24.02 -3.67 9.92
N GLY A 144 -23.13 -4.66 9.78
CA GLY A 144 -23.12 -5.63 8.69
C GLY A 144 -22.56 -5.11 7.36
N LYS A 145 -22.07 -3.87 7.31
CA LYS A 145 -21.39 -3.31 6.15
C LYS A 145 -19.88 -3.31 6.39
N GLU A 146 -19.12 -3.59 5.33
CA GLU A 146 -17.65 -3.57 5.34
C GLU A 146 -17.15 -2.37 4.54
N PHE A 147 -16.25 -1.59 5.14
CA PHE A 147 -15.54 -0.48 4.50
C PHE A 147 -14.07 -0.85 4.39
N TRP A 148 -13.58 -1.05 3.17
CA TRP A 148 -12.18 -1.41 2.97
C TRP A 148 -11.24 -0.22 3.24
N ILE A 149 -10.13 -0.49 3.90
CA ILE A 149 -9.06 0.47 4.21
C ILE A 149 -7.85 0.24 3.31
N SER A 150 -7.47 -1.03 3.14
CA SER A 150 -6.36 -1.42 2.28
C SER A 150 -6.65 -2.73 1.56
N LYS A 151 -5.92 -2.97 0.48
CA LYS A 151 -5.99 -4.22 -0.29
C LYS A 151 -4.70 -4.43 -1.06
N LYS A 152 -4.50 -5.63 -1.60
CA LYS A 152 -3.41 -5.88 -2.55
C LYS A 152 -3.53 -4.94 -3.75
N TYR A 153 -2.42 -4.27 -4.11
CA TYR A 153 -2.36 -3.48 -5.32
C TYR A 153 -2.39 -4.39 -6.56
N VAL A 154 -3.34 -4.15 -7.43
CA VAL A 154 -3.43 -4.80 -8.74
C VAL A 154 -3.23 -3.73 -9.80
N ALA A 155 -2.14 -3.82 -10.57
CA ALA A 155 -1.90 -2.91 -11.67
C ALA A 155 -3.03 -3.05 -12.71
N LYS A 156 -3.67 -1.94 -13.07
CA LYS A 156 -4.57 -1.93 -14.22
C LYS A 156 -3.73 -2.29 -15.44
N ARG A 157 -3.99 -3.44 -16.07
CA ARG A 157 -3.44 -3.71 -17.40
C ARG A 157 -3.94 -2.59 -18.29
N GLN A 158 -3.03 -1.78 -18.85
CA GLN A 158 -3.37 -0.91 -19.95
C GLN A 158 -3.78 -1.84 -21.10
N ILE A 159 -5.07 -2.03 -21.28
CA ILE A 159 -5.59 -2.50 -22.56
C ILE A 159 -5.31 -1.32 -23.49
N SER A 160 -4.21 -1.39 -24.20
CA SER A 160 -3.94 -0.48 -25.29
C SER A 160 -5.09 -0.67 -26.28
N GLN A 161 -6.07 0.22 -26.24
CA GLN A 161 -6.98 0.45 -27.36
C GLN A 161 -6.15 1.10 -28.46
N GLY A 162 -5.32 0.33 -29.06
CA GLY A 162 -4.53 0.67 -30.24
C GLY A 162 -4.93 -0.29 -31.33
N GLY A 163 -5.95 0.09 -32.08
CA GLY A 163 -6.20 -0.51 -33.38
C GLY A 163 -4.99 -0.33 -34.27
N SER A 164 -4.23 -1.38 -34.42
CA SER A 164 -3.44 -1.63 -35.62
C SER A 164 -3.12 -3.12 -35.57
N LYS A 165 -3.70 -3.85 -36.52
CA LYS A 165 -3.29 -5.22 -36.86
C LYS A 165 -1.88 -5.17 -37.45
N GLY A 166 -0.90 -4.73 -36.67
CA GLY A 166 0.50 -4.93 -36.95
C GLY A 166 0.86 -6.35 -36.57
N ARG A 167 0.94 -7.26 -37.53
CA ARG A 167 1.65 -8.52 -37.41
C ARG A 167 3.06 -8.19 -36.88
N ILE A 168 3.28 -8.32 -35.58
CA ILE A 168 4.63 -8.44 -35.02
C ILE A 168 5.10 -9.83 -35.45
N SER A 169 5.72 -9.90 -36.62
CA SER A 169 6.54 -11.05 -36.96
C SER A 169 7.79 -10.99 -36.10
N LYS A 170 7.68 -11.45 -34.86
CA LYS A 170 8.85 -11.80 -34.07
C LYS A 170 9.48 -12.97 -34.80
N LYS A 171 10.55 -12.71 -35.60
CA LYS A 171 11.47 -13.75 -36.03
C LYS A 171 12.11 -14.30 -34.77
N VAL A 172 11.50 -15.33 -34.18
CA VAL A 172 12.11 -16.13 -33.11
C VAL A 172 13.29 -16.84 -33.78
N PRO A 173 14.50 -16.78 -33.19
CA PRO A 173 15.66 -17.49 -33.74
C PRO A 173 15.30 -18.98 -33.93
N LYS A 174 15.55 -19.51 -35.11
CA LYS A 174 15.31 -20.94 -35.43
C LYS A 174 16.05 -21.80 -34.43
N GLY A 175 15.30 -22.58 -33.65
CA GLY A 175 15.82 -23.44 -32.59
C GLY A 175 15.28 -23.13 -31.16
N LEU A 176 14.82 -21.90 -30.90
CA LEU A 176 14.15 -21.55 -29.66
C LEU A 176 12.65 -21.94 -29.66
N ASP A 177 12.06 -22.09 -30.84
CA ASP A 177 10.65 -22.47 -30.98
C ASP A 177 10.32 -23.80 -30.32
N LYS A 178 11.24 -24.80 -30.39
CA LYS A 178 11.07 -26.10 -29.79
C LYS A 178 11.17 -26.08 -28.26
N ILE A 179 11.94 -25.14 -27.69
CA ILE A 179 12.12 -25.03 -26.24
C ILE A 179 10.96 -24.25 -25.64
N ILE A 180 10.46 -23.24 -26.34
CA ILE A 180 9.31 -22.44 -25.88
C ILE A 180 8.00 -23.24 -25.97
N ASP A 181 7.81 -24.05 -27.00
CA ASP A 181 6.59 -24.83 -27.19
C ASP A 181 6.44 -25.98 -26.19
N THR A 182 7.53 -26.57 -25.70
CA THR A 182 7.45 -27.73 -24.79
C THR A 182 7.47 -27.39 -23.31
N GLN A 183 8.07 -26.28 -22.88
CA GLN A 183 8.18 -25.98 -21.46
C GLN A 183 7.41 -24.74 -21.00
N PHE A 184 7.24 -23.71 -21.83
CA PHE A 184 6.59 -22.47 -21.44
C PHE A 184 5.08 -22.44 -21.71
N ARG A 185 4.58 -23.10 -22.74
CA ARG A 185 3.13 -23.22 -22.99
C ARG A 185 2.41 -23.95 -21.87
N PHE A 186 2.98 -25.05 -21.36
CA PHE A 186 2.42 -25.79 -20.23
C PHE A 186 2.33 -25.01 -18.92
N HIS A 187 3.19 -24.01 -18.72
CA HIS A 187 3.14 -23.16 -17.53
C HIS A 187 2.17 -21.98 -17.70
N TYR A 188 2.01 -21.47 -18.92
CA TYR A 188 1.13 -20.32 -19.17
C TYR A 188 -0.35 -20.73 -19.13
N ASP A 189 -0.69 -21.88 -19.67
CA ASP A 189 -2.07 -22.40 -19.71
C ASP A 189 -2.57 -22.86 -18.31
N ARG A 190 -1.67 -23.18 -17.36
CA ARG A 190 -2.03 -23.47 -15.97
C ARG A 190 -2.22 -22.24 -15.10
N CYS A 191 -1.72 -21.10 -15.50
CA CYS A 191 -1.87 -19.85 -14.75
C CYS A 191 -3.06 -19.00 -15.18
N VAL A 192 -3.78 -19.41 -16.22
CA VAL A 192 -4.91 -18.66 -16.83
C VAL A 192 -6.24 -19.44 -16.74
N ALA A 193 -6.23 -20.64 -16.18
CA ALA A 193 -7.44 -21.44 -15.94
C ALA A 193 -8.00 -21.21 -14.53
#